data_02aca0dcd0956b238a0ee637c7656082
#
_entry.id   02aca0dcd0956b238a0ee637c7656082
#
_cell.length_a   1.000
_cell.length_b   1.000
_cell.length_c   1.000
_cell.angle_alpha   90.00
_cell.angle_beta   90.00
_cell.angle_gamma   90.00
#
_symmetry.space_group_name_H-M   'P 1'
#
loop_
_entity.id
_entity.type
_entity.pdbx_description
1 polymer ?
#
loop_
_entity_poly.entity_id
_entity_poly.type
_entity_poly.pdbx_seq_one_letter_code
_entity_poly.pdbx_strand_id
1 'polypeptide(L)'
;SRSAANYLQGAASTVEIAKHLNLTTFFSYRSIDATLTDDGTIKTILKTGYHRTLREISRKDAASQLAAGAHVGWSSGALSLGLSGVYSRFNKDLTPNTSLYYRHYAPVGNDFWNVSADYSYQHPRWALTGETAIDGKGHIATVNNLSFQAAHNLSLLAVQRYYDYQYTALFARSFGDNGTVQNESGLLIGANWGLTRGLSLMAYTDIAYF
;
A
#
# COMPACT_ATOMS: atom_id res chain seq x y z
N SER A 1 8.57 -16.83 -2.40
CA SER A 1 7.76 -17.35 -3.51
C SER A 1 7.20 -16.18 -4.30
N ARG A 2 7.48 -16.13 -5.58
CA ARG A 2 6.95 -15.08 -6.45
C ARG A 2 5.52 -15.47 -6.83
N SER A 3 4.53 -14.68 -6.41
CA SER A 3 3.15 -14.87 -6.83
C SER A 3 3.05 -14.54 -8.32
N ALA A 4 2.83 -15.55 -9.16
CA ALA A 4 2.68 -15.38 -10.60
C ALA A 4 1.36 -14.66 -10.99
N ALA A 5 0.40 -14.56 -10.06
CA ALA A 5 -0.93 -14.02 -10.32
C ALA A 5 -1.18 -12.60 -9.74
N ASN A 6 -0.16 -11.96 -9.16
CA ASN A 6 -0.31 -10.62 -8.56
C ASN A 6 0.43 -9.56 -9.40
N TYR A 7 -0.04 -9.34 -10.62
CA TYR A 7 0.49 -8.35 -11.56
C TYR A 7 -0.64 -7.43 -12.06
N LEU A 8 -0.27 -6.27 -12.58
CA LEU A 8 -1.15 -5.41 -13.36
C LEU A 8 -0.86 -5.62 -14.85
N GLN A 9 -1.91 -5.65 -15.67
CA GLN A 9 -1.80 -5.78 -17.12
C GLN A 9 -2.48 -4.59 -17.78
N GLY A 10 -1.68 -3.72 -18.41
CA GLY A 10 -2.23 -2.50 -18.97
C GLY A 10 -1.14 -1.55 -19.42
N ALA A 11 -1.42 -0.27 -19.37
CA ALA A 11 -0.52 0.81 -19.75
C ALA A 11 -0.37 1.84 -18.63
N ALA A 12 0.79 2.46 -18.58
CA ALA A 12 1.07 3.59 -17.69
C ALA A 12 1.85 4.66 -18.45
N SER A 13 1.66 5.92 -18.05
CA SER A 13 2.35 7.07 -18.63
C SER A 13 2.66 8.07 -17.55
N THR A 14 3.82 8.74 -17.68
CA THR A 14 4.17 9.91 -16.87
C THR A 14 4.49 11.05 -17.82
N VAL A 15 3.87 12.20 -17.59
CA VAL A 15 4.08 13.42 -18.37
C VAL A 15 4.32 14.60 -17.43
N GLU A 16 5.23 15.49 -17.81
CA GLU A 16 5.39 16.80 -17.17
C GLU A 16 4.34 17.76 -17.76
N ILE A 17 3.32 18.13 -16.96
CA ILE A 17 2.21 18.99 -17.39
C ILE A 17 2.50 20.47 -17.18
N ALA A 18 3.44 20.78 -16.27
CA ALA A 18 3.97 22.12 -16.06
C ALA A 18 5.33 22.00 -15.36
N LYS A 19 6.08 23.10 -15.30
CA LYS A 19 7.36 23.15 -14.58
C LYS A 19 7.20 22.63 -13.15
N HIS A 20 7.96 21.59 -12.81
CA HIS A 20 7.90 20.91 -11.50
C HIS A 20 6.60 20.14 -11.19
N LEU A 21 5.71 19.97 -12.16
CA LEU A 21 4.43 19.29 -11.98
C LEU A 21 4.32 18.10 -12.94
N ASN A 22 4.30 16.89 -12.39
CA ASN A 22 4.22 15.65 -13.13
C ASN A 22 2.86 14.97 -12.89
N LEU A 23 2.29 14.41 -13.95
CA LEU A 23 1.13 13.55 -13.89
C LEU A 23 1.54 12.13 -14.30
N THR A 24 1.35 11.17 -13.42
CA THR A 24 1.46 9.75 -13.72
C THR A 24 0.08 9.14 -13.73
N THR A 25 -0.25 8.36 -14.76
CA THR A 25 -1.52 7.64 -14.85
C THR A 25 -1.27 6.19 -15.20
N PHE A 26 -2.15 5.31 -14.75
CA PHE A 26 -2.17 3.92 -15.20
C PHE A 26 -3.59 3.41 -15.39
N PHE A 27 -3.71 2.44 -16.27
CA PHE A 27 -4.92 1.66 -16.49
C PHE A 27 -4.54 0.19 -16.64
N SER A 28 -5.29 -0.69 -15.99
CA SER A 28 -5.07 -2.14 -16.03
C SER A 28 -6.41 -2.87 -16.11
N TYR A 29 -6.48 -3.84 -16.99
CA TYR A 29 -7.58 -4.80 -17.04
C TYR A 29 -7.01 -6.20 -17.15
N ARG A 30 -7.47 -7.11 -16.29
CA ARG A 30 -7.01 -8.50 -16.27
C ARG A 30 -8.07 -9.46 -15.81
N SER A 31 -7.97 -10.70 -16.28
CA SER A 31 -8.63 -11.85 -15.66
C SER A 31 -7.89 -12.25 -14.38
N ILE A 32 -8.63 -12.73 -13.40
CA ILE A 32 -8.10 -13.20 -12.12
C ILE A 32 -8.64 -14.57 -11.76
N ASP A 33 -7.77 -15.38 -11.17
CA ASP A 33 -8.17 -16.66 -10.62
C ASP A 33 -8.91 -16.45 -9.30
N ALA A 34 -10.08 -17.04 -9.17
CA ALA A 34 -10.91 -16.86 -8.00
C ALA A 34 -11.68 -18.14 -7.63
N THR A 35 -11.91 -18.32 -6.33
CA THR A 35 -12.92 -19.25 -5.86
C THR A 35 -14.24 -18.51 -5.78
N LEU A 36 -15.24 -18.99 -6.50
CA LEU A 36 -16.59 -18.45 -6.45
C LEU A 36 -17.42 -19.15 -5.38
N THR A 37 -18.46 -18.48 -4.90
CA THR A 37 -19.56 -19.05 -4.12
C THR A 37 -20.58 -19.71 -5.07
N ASP A 38 -21.56 -20.41 -4.52
CA ASP A 38 -22.65 -20.99 -5.30
C ASP A 38 -23.51 -19.91 -6.00
N ASP A 39 -23.57 -18.71 -5.42
CA ASP A 39 -24.23 -17.53 -6.00
C ASP A 39 -23.39 -16.80 -7.06
N GLY A 40 -22.19 -17.32 -7.38
CA GLY A 40 -21.31 -16.76 -8.40
C GLY A 40 -20.49 -15.54 -7.97
N THR A 41 -20.48 -15.16 -6.68
CA THR A 41 -19.66 -14.09 -6.12
C THR A 41 -18.25 -14.57 -5.79
N ILE A 42 -17.28 -13.65 -5.63
CA ILE A 42 -15.89 -13.97 -5.33
C ILE A 42 -15.71 -14.23 -3.83
N LYS A 43 -15.49 -15.47 -3.44
CA LYS A 43 -15.12 -15.85 -2.06
C LYS A 43 -13.67 -15.56 -1.73
N THR A 44 -12.76 -15.83 -2.67
CA THR A 44 -11.31 -15.66 -2.47
C THR A 44 -10.60 -15.45 -3.80
N ILE A 45 -9.77 -14.44 -3.88
CA ILE A 45 -8.85 -14.22 -5.02
C ILE A 45 -7.61 -15.09 -4.81
N LEU A 46 -7.27 -15.91 -5.81
CA LEU A 46 -6.11 -16.79 -5.77
C LEU A 46 -4.88 -16.05 -6.29
N LYS A 47 -3.77 -16.13 -5.54
CA LYS A 47 -2.50 -15.45 -5.86
C LYS A 47 -1.39 -16.40 -6.29
N THR A 48 -1.68 -17.70 -6.37
CA THR A 48 -0.66 -18.73 -6.66
C THR A 48 -0.41 -18.96 -8.15
N GLY A 49 -1.44 -18.75 -8.99
CA GLY A 49 -1.36 -18.97 -10.44
C GLY A 49 -1.11 -20.44 -10.83
N TYR A 50 -1.49 -21.40 -9.97
CA TYR A 50 -1.36 -22.82 -10.29
C TYR A 50 -2.61 -23.34 -10.99
N HIS A 51 -2.41 -24.11 -12.08
CA HIS A 51 -3.45 -24.73 -12.90
C HIS A 51 -3.11 -26.20 -13.17
N ARG A 52 -2.83 -26.98 -12.13
CA ARG A 52 -2.32 -28.37 -12.21
C ARG A 52 -3.40 -29.42 -12.00
N THR A 53 -4.47 -29.07 -11.33
CA THR A 53 -5.60 -29.96 -11.02
C THR A 53 -6.90 -29.44 -11.65
N LEU A 54 -7.88 -30.33 -11.86
CA LEU A 54 -9.22 -29.91 -12.37
C LEU A 54 -9.83 -28.81 -11.50
N ARG A 55 -9.63 -28.88 -10.18
CA ARG A 55 -10.10 -27.87 -9.25
C ARG A 55 -9.36 -26.52 -9.38
N GLU A 56 -8.07 -26.52 -9.69
CA GLU A 56 -7.32 -25.29 -9.97
C GLU A 56 -7.70 -24.71 -11.32
N ILE A 57 -7.92 -25.56 -12.33
CA ILE A 57 -8.34 -25.16 -13.67
C ILE A 57 -9.74 -24.54 -13.66
N SER A 58 -10.68 -25.09 -12.88
CA SER A 58 -12.05 -24.53 -12.76
C SER A 58 -12.09 -23.14 -12.11
N ARG A 59 -11.02 -22.71 -11.45
CA ARG A 59 -10.87 -21.39 -10.82
C ARG A 59 -10.09 -20.39 -11.65
N LYS A 60 -9.54 -20.84 -12.77
CA LYS A 60 -8.78 -20.02 -13.68
C LYS A 60 -9.70 -19.00 -14.34
N ASP A 61 -9.24 -17.74 -14.41
CA ASP A 61 -9.96 -16.63 -15.07
C ASP A 61 -11.44 -16.50 -14.66
N ALA A 62 -11.77 -16.88 -13.42
CA ALA A 62 -13.15 -16.96 -12.94
C ALA A 62 -13.78 -15.57 -12.70
N ALA A 63 -12.97 -14.51 -12.64
CA ALA A 63 -13.41 -13.13 -12.51
C ALA A 63 -12.47 -12.19 -13.27
N SER A 64 -12.84 -10.91 -13.38
CA SER A 64 -12.00 -9.87 -13.94
C SER A 64 -11.87 -8.66 -13.01
N GLN A 65 -10.74 -7.97 -13.12
CA GLN A 65 -10.43 -6.77 -12.36
C GLN A 65 -10.01 -5.66 -13.32
N LEU A 66 -10.67 -4.53 -13.19
CA LEU A 66 -10.24 -3.25 -13.74
C LEU A 66 -9.55 -2.46 -12.62
N ALA A 67 -8.43 -1.83 -12.91
CA ALA A 67 -7.77 -0.90 -12.01
C ALA A 67 -7.29 0.31 -12.78
N ALA A 68 -7.52 1.50 -12.26
CA ALA A 68 -7.04 2.74 -12.84
C ALA A 68 -6.57 3.67 -11.72
N GLY A 69 -5.60 4.50 -12.00
CA GLY A 69 -5.13 5.46 -11.02
C GLY A 69 -4.34 6.60 -11.64
N ALA A 70 -4.22 7.65 -10.85
CA ALA A 70 -3.44 8.83 -11.20
C ALA A 70 -2.68 9.34 -9.97
N HIS A 71 -1.52 9.92 -10.22
CA HIS A 71 -0.72 10.64 -9.24
C HIS A 71 -0.28 11.97 -9.85
N VAL A 72 -0.54 13.05 -9.14
CA VAL A 72 -0.05 14.40 -9.46
C VAL A 72 1.01 14.74 -8.42
N GLY A 73 2.24 14.90 -8.88
CA GLY A 73 3.39 15.27 -8.05
C GLY A 73 3.94 16.63 -8.41
N TRP A 74 4.09 17.49 -7.43
CA TRP A 74 4.77 18.77 -7.54
C TRP A 74 6.03 18.75 -6.68
N SER A 75 7.15 19.25 -7.22
CA SER A 75 8.40 19.33 -6.48
C SER A 75 9.14 20.63 -6.78
N SER A 76 9.59 21.33 -5.73
CA SER A 76 10.38 22.56 -5.86
C SER A 76 11.38 22.65 -4.71
N GLY A 77 12.67 22.68 -5.06
CA GLY A 77 13.75 22.71 -4.07
C GLY A 77 13.69 21.51 -3.13
N ALA A 78 13.53 21.79 -1.86
CA ALA A 78 13.51 20.77 -0.80
C ALA A 78 12.12 20.14 -0.58
N LEU A 79 11.05 20.70 -1.14
CA LEU A 79 9.67 20.28 -0.90
C LEU A 79 9.10 19.53 -2.10
N SER A 80 8.48 18.39 -1.83
CA SER A 80 7.64 17.66 -2.79
C SER A 80 6.28 17.40 -2.14
N LEU A 81 5.23 17.53 -2.93
CA LEU A 81 3.85 17.26 -2.55
C LEU A 81 3.21 16.39 -3.63
N GLY A 82 2.38 15.45 -3.24
CA GLY A 82 1.68 14.56 -4.15
C GLY A 82 0.23 14.32 -3.76
N LEU A 83 -0.58 14.04 -4.77
CA LEU A 83 -1.95 13.57 -4.63
C LEU A 83 -2.12 12.34 -5.51
N SER A 84 -2.60 11.25 -4.94
CA SER A 84 -2.87 10.00 -5.64
C SER A 84 -4.34 9.61 -5.54
N GLY A 85 -4.84 8.98 -6.59
CA GLY A 85 -6.14 8.34 -6.58
C GLY A 85 -6.05 6.99 -7.28
N VAL A 86 -6.65 5.97 -6.71
CA VAL A 86 -6.73 4.62 -7.29
C VAL A 86 -8.17 4.13 -7.20
N TYR A 87 -8.67 3.63 -8.32
CA TYR A 87 -9.96 2.97 -8.44
C TYR A 87 -9.78 1.53 -8.89
N SER A 88 -10.55 0.63 -8.31
CA SER A 88 -10.57 -0.78 -8.70
C SER A 88 -11.99 -1.32 -8.71
N ARG A 89 -12.34 -2.04 -9.77
CA ARG A 89 -13.64 -2.70 -9.93
C ARG A 89 -13.49 -4.15 -10.35
N PHE A 90 -14.24 -5.01 -9.67
CA PHE A 90 -14.42 -6.40 -10.07
C PHE A 90 -15.73 -6.59 -10.84
N ASN A 91 -15.77 -7.55 -11.76
CA ASN A 91 -17.00 -7.89 -12.47
C ASN A 91 -17.99 -8.69 -11.59
N LYS A 92 -17.59 -9.09 -10.40
CA LYS A 92 -18.38 -9.86 -9.42
C LYS A 92 -18.08 -9.30 -8.03
N ASP A 93 -19.06 -9.35 -7.13
CA ASP A 93 -18.89 -8.90 -5.76
C ASP A 93 -17.90 -9.78 -4.99
N LEU A 94 -17.04 -9.16 -4.19
CA LEU A 94 -16.25 -9.82 -3.17
C LEU A 94 -17.15 -10.12 -1.97
N THR A 95 -17.29 -11.39 -1.61
CA THR A 95 -18.04 -11.86 -0.44
C THR A 95 -17.18 -12.84 0.36
N PRO A 96 -16.06 -12.36 0.96
CA PRO A 96 -15.21 -13.19 1.78
C PRO A 96 -15.96 -13.67 3.04
N ASN A 97 -15.49 -14.77 3.63
CA ASN A 97 -16.03 -15.20 4.92
C ASN A 97 -15.55 -14.25 6.03
N THR A 98 -16.41 -13.33 6.45
CA THR A 98 -16.16 -12.33 7.50
C THR A 98 -16.46 -12.85 8.92
N SER A 99 -16.96 -14.07 9.07
CA SER A 99 -17.19 -14.68 10.39
C SER A 99 -15.87 -15.02 11.12
N LEU A 100 -14.76 -15.09 10.41
CA LEU A 100 -13.43 -15.30 10.98
C LEU A 100 -12.89 -13.98 11.51
N TYR A 101 -12.43 -13.94 12.75
CA TYR A 101 -11.94 -12.75 13.43
C TYR A 101 -10.93 -11.95 12.59
N TYR A 102 -9.93 -12.61 12.01
CA TYR A 102 -8.88 -12.00 11.17
C TYR A 102 -9.35 -11.57 9.76
N ARG A 103 -10.62 -11.82 9.40
CA ARG A 103 -11.26 -11.41 8.15
C ARG A 103 -12.48 -10.54 8.36
N HIS A 104 -12.76 -10.13 9.59
CA HIS A 104 -13.97 -9.39 9.91
C HIS A 104 -14.13 -8.13 9.06
N TYR A 105 -13.03 -7.44 8.79
CA TYR A 105 -12.99 -6.24 7.97
C TYR A 105 -12.39 -6.46 6.57
N ALA A 106 -12.49 -7.68 6.04
CA ALA A 106 -12.09 -7.95 4.66
C ALA A 106 -12.93 -7.14 3.67
N PRO A 107 -12.38 -6.75 2.51
CA PRO A 107 -13.09 -5.96 1.51
C PRO A 107 -14.33 -6.71 1.00
N VAL A 108 -15.49 -6.06 1.03
CA VAL A 108 -16.79 -6.56 0.55
C VAL A 108 -17.33 -5.61 -0.51
N GLY A 109 -17.93 -6.17 -1.57
CA GLY A 109 -18.44 -5.42 -2.72
C GLY A 109 -17.54 -5.54 -3.95
N ASN A 110 -17.78 -4.73 -4.95
CA ASN A 110 -17.06 -4.80 -6.23
C ASN A 110 -16.32 -3.52 -6.62
N ASP A 111 -16.63 -2.40 -5.99
CA ASP A 111 -16.03 -1.09 -6.25
C ASP A 111 -15.19 -0.62 -5.06
N PHE A 112 -13.94 -0.26 -5.31
CA PHE A 112 -13.00 0.21 -4.30
C PHE A 112 -12.23 1.40 -4.81
N TRP A 113 -12.11 2.45 -4.02
CA TRP A 113 -11.25 3.57 -4.33
C TRP A 113 -10.50 4.07 -3.10
N ASN A 114 -9.34 4.60 -3.33
CA ASN A 114 -8.50 5.24 -2.33
C ASN A 114 -7.98 6.56 -2.90
N VAL A 115 -7.88 7.57 -2.06
CA VAL A 115 -7.21 8.84 -2.37
C VAL A 115 -6.20 9.09 -1.29
N SER A 116 -5.00 9.56 -1.65
CA SER A 116 -3.96 9.90 -0.71
C SER A 116 -3.29 11.23 -1.04
N ALA A 117 -2.79 11.88 0.00
CA ALA A 117 -1.87 13.00 -0.09
C ALA A 117 -0.53 12.59 0.52
N ASP A 118 0.55 12.87 -0.19
CA ASP A 118 1.90 12.62 0.25
C ASP A 118 2.76 13.87 0.25
N TYR A 119 3.78 13.86 1.07
CA TYR A 119 4.73 14.95 1.18
C TYR A 119 6.13 14.46 1.49
N SER A 120 7.12 15.21 1.02
CA SER A 120 8.53 15.01 1.35
C SER A 120 9.20 16.37 1.48
N TYR A 121 9.90 16.57 2.60
CA TYR A 121 10.74 17.73 2.81
C TYR A 121 12.16 17.31 3.17
N GLN A 122 13.12 17.79 2.40
CA GLN A 122 14.54 17.43 2.53
C GLN A 122 15.35 18.63 3.02
N HIS A 123 15.95 18.50 4.19
CA HIS A 123 16.89 19.47 4.74
C HIS A 123 18.27 18.78 4.91
N PRO A 124 19.41 19.49 4.85
CA PRO A 124 20.73 18.86 4.99
C PRO A 124 20.93 17.99 6.25
N ARG A 125 20.18 18.25 7.31
CA ARG A 125 20.29 17.51 8.58
C ARG A 125 19.08 16.65 8.90
N TRP A 126 17.94 16.81 8.23
CA TRP A 126 16.75 16.04 8.50
C TRP A 126 15.87 15.92 7.26
N ALA A 127 15.09 14.87 7.21
CA ALA A 127 14.09 14.66 6.18
C ALA A 127 12.80 14.22 6.84
N LEU A 128 11.70 14.77 6.35
CA LEU A 128 10.35 14.42 6.76
C LEU A 128 9.59 13.93 5.54
N THR A 129 9.01 12.73 5.63
CA THR A 129 8.17 12.18 4.57
C THR A 129 6.91 11.60 5.19
N GLY A 130 5.81 11.62 4.46
CA GLY A 130 4.59 10.99 4.93
C GLY A 130 3.55 10.88 3.85
N GLU A 131 2.57 10.02 4.12
CA GLU A 131 1.40 9.81 3.30
C GLU A 131 0.19 9.61 4.21
N THR A 132 -0.93 10.22 3.83
CA THR A 132 -2.23 9.98 4.45
C THR A 132 -3.22 9.64 3.37
N ALA A 133 -3.90 8.51 3.53
CA ALA A 133 -4.87 7.97 2.59
C ALA A 133 -6.23 7.78 3.25
N ILE A 134 -7.27 7.88 2.44
CA ILE A 134 -8.66 7.62 2.82
C ILE A 134 -9.26 6.62 1.83
N ASP A 135 -10.07 5.70 2.33
CA ASP A 135 -10.82 4.75 1.51
C ASP A 135 -12.24 5.24 1.17
N GLY A 136 -12.93 4.50 0.31
CA GLY A 136 -14.28 4.81 -0.14
C GLY A 136 -15.34 4.88 0.94
N LYS A 137 -15.04 4.47 2.17
CA LYS A 137 -15.94 4.52 3.34
C LYS A 137 -15.53 5.59 4.36
N GLY A 138 -14.42 6.31 4.11
CA GLY A 138 -13.93 7.36 4.98
C GLY A 138 -12.94 6.91 6.05
N HIS A 139 -12.45 5.66 6.01
CA HIS A 139 -11.43 5.20 6.95
C HIS A 139 -10.05 5.69 6.52
N ILE A 140 -9.17 5.96 7.48
CA ILE A 140 -7.89 6.64 7.27
C ILE A 140 -6.72 5.68 7.53
N ALA A 141 -5.68 5.81 6.72
CA ALA A 141 -4.36 5.24 6.97
C ALA A 141 -3.31 6.32 6.82
N THR A 142 -2.36 6.42 7.75
CA THR A 142 -1.27 7.39 7.68
C THR A 142 0.05 6.79 8.13
N VAL A 143 1.12 7.16 7.45
CA VAL A 143 2.50 6.84 7.84
C VAL A 143 3.36 8.09 7.69
N ASN A 144 4.16 8.38 8.70
CA ASN A 144 5.05 9.54 8.72
C ASN A 144 6.43 9.10 9.19
N ASN A 145 7.45 9.58 8.52
CA ASN A 145 8.84 9.22 8.76
C ASN A 145 9.67 10.49 8.93
N LEU A 146 10.40 10.58 10.03
CA LEU A 146 11.36 11.63 10.31
C LEU A 146 12.76 10.99 10.46
N SER A 147 13.70 11.40 9.62
CA SER A 147 15.11 11.09 9.79
C SER A 147 15.88 12.33 10.19
N PHE A 148 16.81 12.21 11.13
CA PHE A 148 17.58 13.32 11.67
C PHE A 148 19.06 12.94 11.85
N GLN A 149 19.95 13.71 11.23
CA GLN A 149 21.39 13.58 11.41
C GLN A 149 21.82 14.43 12.62
N ALA A 150 21.86 13.80 13.81
CA ALA A 150 22.16 14.46 15.06
C ALA A 150 23.65 14.89 15.14
N ALA A 151 24.55 14.05 14.62
CA ALA A 151 25.96 14.32 14.47
C ALA A 151 26.49 13.69 13.17
N HIS A 152 27.73 13.96 12.77
CA HIS A 152 28.34 13.37 11.56
C HIS A 152 28.30 11.83 11.55
N ASN A 153 28.26 11.21 12.72
CA ASN A 153 28.26 9.77 12.92
C ASN A 153 27.02 9.24 13.65
N LEU A 154 26.00 10.07 13.89
CA LEU A 154 24.76 9.67 14.59
C LEU A 154 23.53 10.09 13.79
N SER A 155 22.78 9.10 13.34
CA SER A 155 21.49 9.27 12.67
C SER A 155 20.37 8.73 13.54
N LEU A 156 19.26 9.45 13.62
CA LEU A 156 18.03 9.06 14.31
C LEU A 156 16.91 8.89 13.31
N LEU A 157 15.99 7.97 13.58
CA LEU A 157 14.82 7.69 12.78
C LEU A 157 13.60 7.58 13.70
N ALA A 158 12.49 8.17 13.28
CA ALA A 158 11.18 7.93 13.88
C ALA A 158 10.16 7.65 12.77
N VAL A 159 9.38 6.58 12.93
CA VAL A 159 8.28 6.21 12.01
C VAL A 159 7.02 6.09 12.84
N GLN A 160 6.06 6.97 12.57
CA GLN A 160 4.72 6.91 13.14
C GLN A 160 3.79 6.31 12.08
N ARG A 161 2.91 5.39 12.50
CA ARG A 161 1.89 4.80 11.65
C ARG A 161 0.56 4.67 12.38
N TYR A 162 -0.52 4.88 11.64
CA TYR A 162 -1.88 4.62 12.10
C TYR A 162 -2.70 4.12 10.92
N TYR A 163 -3.29 2.94 11.06
CA TYR A 163 -4.15 2.31 10.06
C TYR A 163 -5.46 1.94 10.76
N ASP A 164 -6.54 2.60 10.35
CA ASP A 164 -7.87 2.30 10.86
C ASP A 164 -8.19 0.80 10.68
N TYR A 165 -8.87 0.21 11.65
CA TYR A 165 -9.22 -1.22 11.64
C TYR A 165 -10.18 -1.61 10.50
N GLN A 166 -10.86 -0.65 9.86
CA GLN A 166 -11.75 -0.85 8.71
C GLN A 166 -11.14 -0.36 7.39
N TYR A 167 -9.96 0.28 7.43
CA TYR A 167 -9.34 0.80 6.22
C TYR A 167 -9.13 -0.31 5.18
N THR A 168 -9.53 -0.04 3.95
CA THR A 168 -9.47 -0.99 2.84
C THR A 168 -8.69 -0.41 1.67
N ALA A 169 -7.56 -1.05 1.32
CA ALA A 169 -6.80 -0.74 0.12
C ALA A 169 -6.24 -2.01 -0.51
N LEU A 170 -6.70 -2.32 -1.73
CA LEU A 170 -6.38 -3.58 -2.41
C LEU A 170 -4.91 -3.68 -2.84
N PHE A 171 -4.26 -2.55 -3.09
CA PHE A 171 -2.89 -2.47 -3.61
C PHE A 171 -1.90 -1.88 -2.61
N ALA A 172 -2.37 -1.34 -1.49
CA ALA A 172 -1.50 -0.70 -0.52
C ALA A 172 -0.55 -1.69 0.14
N ARG A 173 0.68 -1.23 0.30
CA ARG A 173 1.70 -1.84 1.16
C ARG A 173 2.37 -0.71 1.91
N SER A 174 2.48 -0.85 3.21
CA SER A 174 3.11 0.13 4.06
C SER A 174 3.97 -0.56 5.11
N PHE A 175 4.76 0.22 5.82
CA PHE A 175 5.53 -0.25 6.95
C PHE A 175 4.58 -0.65 8.09
N GLY A 176 4.70 -1.87 8.61
CA GLY A 176 3.87 -2.38 9.69
C GLY A 176 4.14 -3.86 9.97
N ASP A 177 3.62 -4.35 11.09
CA ASP A 177 3.74 -5.73 11.51
C ASP A 177 2.66 -6.61 10.86
N ASN A 178 1.53 -6.01 10.48
CA ASN A 178 0.47 -6.69 9.75
C ASN A 178 0.81 -6.90 8.27
N GLY A 179 0.34 -7.99 7.69
CA GLY A 179 0.45 -8.25 6.25
C GLY A 179 -0.45 -7.36 5.37
N THR A 180 -1.32 -6.57 6.00
CA THR A 180 -2.26 -5.61 5.38
C THR A 180 -2.15 -4.26 6.07
N VAL A 181 -2.44 -3.18 5.33
CA VAL A 181 -2.49 -1.81 5.88
C VAL A 181 -3.85 -1.64 6.57
N GLN A 182 -3.98 -2.19 7.79
CA GLN A 182 -5.23 -2.22 8.54
C GLN A 182 -4.97 -2.55 10.01
N ASN A 183 -5.76 -1.94 10.93
CA ASN A 183 -5.78 -2.25 12.36
C ASN A 183 -4.39 -2.22 13.00
N GLU A 184 -3.68 -1.11 12.88
CA GLU A 184 -2.37 -0.97 13.50
C GLU A 184 -2.09 0.50 13.83
N SER A 185 -1.65 0.75 15.06
CA SER A 185 -1.11 2.05 15.49
C SER A 185 0.26 1.83 16.09
N GLY A 186 1.29 2.46 15.56
CA GLY A 186 2.64 2.17 16.00
C GLY A 186 3.61 3.35 15.89
N LEU A 187 4.67 3.26 16.68
CA LEU A 187 5.80 4.18 16.70
C LEU A 187 7.10 3.38 16.77
N LEU A 188 7.90 3.48 15.70
CA LEU A 188 9.27 2.99 15.69
C LEU A 188 10.23 4.16 15.92
N ILE A 189 11.19 3.97 16.81
CA ILE A 189 12.30 4.89 17.02
C ILE A 189 13.59 4.12 16.87
N GLY A 190 14.53 4.64 16.09
CA GLY A 190 15.81 4.01 15.83
C GLY A 190 16.98 4.99 15.87
N ALA A 191 18.17 4.47 16.18
CA ALA A 191 19.42 5.20 16.14
C ALA A 191 20.48 4.34 15.46
N ASN A 192 21.30 4.97 14.61
CA ASN A 192 22.49 4.36 14.02
C ASN A 192 23.69 5.23 14.36
N TRP A 193 24.62 4.66 15.10
CA TRP A 193 25.82 5.35 15.60
C TRP A 193 27.10 4.71 15.08
N GLY A 194 27.83 5.44 14.28
CA GLY A 194 29.19 5.06 13.85
C GLY A 194 30.22 5.34 14.95
N LEU A 195 30.66 4.30 15.64
CA LEU A 195 31.63 4.42 16.75
C LEU A 195 33.06 4.62 16.25
N THR A 196 33.44 3.88 15.21
CA THR A 196 34.73 3.97 14.53
C THR A 196 34.59 3.71 13.03
N ARG A 197 35.67 3.82 12.24
CA ARG A 197 35.65 3.56 10.79
C ARG A 197 35.15 2.17 10.39
N GLY A 198 35.19 1.18 11.28
CA GLY A 198 34.77 -0.20 11.00
C GLY A 198 33.68 -0.73 11.92
N LEU A 199 33.15 0.09 12.83
CA LEU A 199 32.17 -0.34 13.83
C LEU A 199 30.99 0.65 13.88
N SER A 200 29.76 0.15 13.64
CA SER A 200 28.55 0.89 13.88
C SER A 200 27.61 0.10 14.81
N LEU A 201 26.88 0.83 15.63
CA LEU A 201 25.83 0.31 16.50
C LEU A 201 24.49 0.80 15.99
N MET A 202 23.56 -0.13 15.76
CA MET A 202 22.17 0.18 15.44
C MET A 202 21.26 -0.36 16.55
N ALA A 203 20.43 0.50 17.08
CA ALA A 203 19.38 0.15 18.05
C ALA A 203 18.06 0.73 17.61
N TYR A 204 16.97 -0.02 17.81
CA TYR A 204 15.63 0.45 17.55
C TYR A 204 14.65 -0.20 18.52
N THR A 205 13.52 0.47 18.71
CA THR A 205 12.33 -0.05 19.37
C THR A 205 11.11 0.24 18.52
N ASP A 206 10.20 -0.72 18.44
CA ASP A 206 8.92 -0.57 17.78
C ASP A 206 7.83 -0.94 18.78
N ILE A 207 6.84 -0.08 18.94
CA ILE A 207 5.69 -0.27 19.80
C ILE A 207 4.46 -0.19 18.90
N ALA A 208 3.72 -1.28 18.80
CA ALA A 208 2.51 -1.37 18.00
C ALA A 208 1.32 -1.84 18.84
N TYR A 209 0.15 -1.33 18.51
CA TYR A 209 -1.16 -1.71 19.05
C TYR A 209 -2.06 -2.12 17.90
N PHE A 210 -2.91 -3.15 18.16
CA PHE A 210 -3.81 -3.76 17.19
C PHE A 210 -5.26 -3.75 17.65
#